data_9ecb142e948e022f863823c6cd040ef7
#
_entry.id   9ecb142e948e022f863823c6cd040ef7
#
_cell.length_a   1.000
_cell.length_b   1.000
_cell.length_c   1.000
_cell.angle_alpha   90.00
_cell.angle_beta   90.00
_cell.angle_gamma   90.00
#
_symmetry.space_group_name_H-M   'P 1'
#
loop_
_entity.id
_entity.type
_entity.pdbx_description
1 polymer ?
#
loop_
_entity_poly.entity_id
_entity_poly.type
_entity_poly.pdbx_seq_one_letter_code
_entity_poly.pdbx_strand_id
1 'polypeptide(L)'
;MRAESRKRGCRATVGKEKMSLRRQDPKVARTLPPHFATKDQRADTAGTPWHGRDLTPSHFPGDVGERHEGVAKALDACDAGEDPTREKLVEALAGTRVLIPIQAIATETATTASGLHADNASDMAMLKLQLRDGHMALPVFTSAAALSAWSPEARPVPMVLEQAAQSAVAEGCTCLALDLGRDGAPLVLRRSALWAIAQGRRWCAPYKDSTVLDEVEALVAAIDGVDGAEVLAGQEREVELKLGLTPGLEQAELDALMARVRTYLAHSQVIAERVSSLKITVVPARR
;
A
#
# COMPACT_ATOMS: atom_id res chain seq x y z
N MET A 1 40.48 16.49 -44.57
CA MET A 1 39.23 15.78 -44.95
C MET A 1 38.37 15.62 -43.69
N ARG A 2 37.30 16.40 -43.58
CA ARG A 2 36.35 16.40 -42.45
C ARG A 2 35.22 15.43 -42.79
N ALA A 3 34.92 14.48 -41.90
CA ALA A 3 33.75 13.60 -41.98
C ALA A 3 32.69 14.11 -40.99
N GLU A 4 31.59 14.63 -41.51
CA GLU A 4 30.41 15.03 -40.78
C GLU A 4 29.56 13.81 -40.43
N SER A 5 29.33 13.62 -39.15
CA SER A 5 28.41 12.61 -38.63
C SER A 5 26.99 13.20 -38.50
N ARG A 6 26.07 12.73 -39.35
CA ARG A 6 24.66 13.10 -39.36
C ARG A 6 23.94 12.47 -38.16
N LYS A 7 23.51 13.27 -37.21
CA LYS A 7 22.50 12.91 -36.20
C LYS A 7 21.12 12.90 -36.83
N ARG A 8 20.49 11.75 -36.95
CA ARG A 8 19.05 11.63 -37.28
C ARG A 8 18.25 11.74 -35.99
N GLY A 9 17.61 12.87 -35.78
CA GLY A 9 16.63 13.06 -34.71
C GLY A 9 15.28 12.43 -35.11
N CYS A 10 14.81 11.51 -34.28
CA CYS A 10 13.45 10.98 -34.37
C CYS A 10 12.51 11.99 -33.69
N ARG A 11 11.77 12.78 -34.50
CA ARG A 11 10.69 13.62 -33.99
C ARG A 11 9.43 12.77 -33.87
N ALA A 12 9.00 12.50 -32.67
CA ALA A 12 7.66 12.00 -32.37
C ALA A 12 6.69 13.21 -32.43
N THR A 13 5.84 13.25 -33.38
CA THR A 13 4.72 14.18 -33.50
C THR A 13 3.61 13.71 -32.58
N VAL A 14 3.48 14.32 -31.42
CA VAL A 14 2.31 14.18 -30.56
C VAL A 14 1.22 15.11 -31.11
N GLY A 15 0.19 14.54 -31.71
CA GLY A 15 -1.01 15.24 -32.14
C GLY A 15 -1.73 15.82 -30.90
N LYS A 16 -1.77 17.15 -30.84
CA LYS A 16 -2.61 17.89 -29.91
C LYS A 16 -4.02 17.94 -30.46
N GLU A 17 -4.84 16.96 -30.14
CA GLU A 17 -6.28 17.12 -30.29
C GLU A 17 -6.77 18.06 -29.17
N LYS A 18 -7.13 19.26 -29.57
CA LYS A 18 -7.81 20.24 -28.71
C LYS A 18 -9.25 19.75 -28.49
N MET A 19 -9.48 19.04 -27.40
CA MET A 19 -10.81 18.79 -26.90
C MET A 19 -11.37 20.11 -26.34
N SER A 20 -12.26 20.72 -27.12
CA SER A 20 -13.00 21.94 -26.76
C SER A 20 -13.95 21.61 -25.61
N LEU A 21 -13.52 21.85 -24.38
CA LEU A 21 -14.40 21.91 -23.22
C LEU A 21 -15.33 23.13 -23.37
N ARG A 22 -16.57 22.88 -23.77
CA ARG A 22 -17.64 23.88 -23.63
C ARG A 22 -17.72 24.27 -22.15
N ARG A 23 -17.32 25.51 -21.83
CA ARG A 23 -17.61 26.14 -20.55
C ARG A 23 -19.12 26.16 -20.37
N GLN A 24 -19.65 25.39 -19.45
CA GLN A 24 -21.02 25.51 -19.01
C GLN A 24 -21.13 26.81 -18.21
N ASP A 25 -22.06 27.67 -18.60
CA ASP A 25 -22.35 28.93 -17.94
C ASP A 25 -22.72 28.70 -16.47
N PRO A 26 -22.16 29.47 -15.51
CA PRO A 26 -22.36 29.22 -14.07
C PRO A 26 -23.66 29.79 -13.51
N LYS A 27 -24.70 30.01 -14.32
CA LYS A 27 -25.94 30.68 -13.90
C LYS A 27 -27.25 29.95 -14.18
N VAL A 28 -27.22 28.62 -14.32
CA VAL A 28 -28.47 27.86 -14.20
C VAL A 28 -28.63 27.48 -12.73
N ALA A 29 -29.42 28.25 -11.99
CA ALA A 29 -29.91 27.86 -10.68
C ALA A 29 -30.54 26.47 -10.83
N ARG A 30 -29.90 25.43 -10.31
CA ARG A 30 -30.47 24.07 -10.30
C ARG A 30 -31.70 24.11 -9.38
N THR A 31 -32.87 24.26 -9.98
CA THR A 31 -34.15 24.10 -9.28
C THR A 31 -34.25 22.64 -8.88
N LEU A 32 -34.32 22.36 -7.60
CA LEU A 32 -34.56 21.00 -7.09
C LEU A 32 -35.86 20.47 -7.71
N PRO A 33 -35.87 19.21 -8.18
CA PRO A 33 -37.08 18.60 -8.70
C PRO A 33 -38.23 18.71 -7.69
N PRO A 34 -39.50 18.90 -8.13
CA PRO A 34 -40.63 19.16 -7.24
C PRO A 34 -40.83 18.12 -6.12
N HIS A 35 -40.44 16.89 -6.34
CA HIS A 35 -40.55 15.82 -5.35
C HIS A 35 -39.55 15.97 -4.17
N PHE A 36 -38.54 16.86 -4.26
CA PHE A 36 -37.67 17.18 -3.13
C PHE A 36 -38.32 18.26 -2.21
N ALA A 37 -39.24 19.07 -2.74
CA ALA A 37 -39.91 20.10 -1.96
C ALA A 37 -40.95 19.53 -0.96
N THR A 38 -41.42 18.30 -1.19
CA THR A 38 -42.45 17.63 -0.36
C THR A 38 -41.86 16.53 0.55
N LYS A 39 -40.55 16.34 0.58
CA LYS A 39 -39.95 15.33 1.46
C LYS A 39 -39.95 15.78 2.91
N ASP A 40 -40.41 14.86 3.77
CA ASP A 40 -40.32 15.06 5.22
C ASP A 40 -38.82 15.11 5.60
N GLN A 41 -38.40 16.26 6.14
CA GLN A 41 -37.02 16.44 6.62
C GLN A 41 -36.66 15.54 7.81
N ARG A 42 -37.64 14.83 8.37
CA ARG A 42 -37.51 13.93 9.51
C ARG A 42 -37.30 12.46 9.10
N ALA A 43 -37.27 12.17 7.80
CA ALA A 43 -37.09 10.84 7.25
C ALA A 43 -36.03 10.83 6.14
N ASP A 44 -35.45 9.68 5.89
CA ASP A 44 -34.53 9.49 4.75
C ASP A 44 -35.29 9.42 3.42
N THR A 45 -34.54 9.20 2.33
CA THR A 45 -35.12 9.11 0.97
C THR A 45 -36.05 7.92 0.78
N ALA A 46 -35.97 6.91 1.64
CA ALA A 46 -36.86 5.74 1.67
C ALA A 46 -38.07 5.92 2.59
N GLY A 47 -38.21 7.10 3.27
CA GLY A 47 -39.29 7.37 4.19
C GLY A 47 -39.06 6.84 5.61
N THR A 48 -37.88 6.33 5.93
CA THR A 48 -37.58 5.85 7.29
C THR A 48 -37.20 7.01 8.20
N PRO A 49 -37.85 7.18 9.36
CA PRO A 49 -37.58 8.31 10.27
C PRO A 49 -36.12 8.32 10.75
N TRP A 50 -35.54 9.53 10.89
CA TRP A 50 -34.21 9.72 11.50
C TRP A 50 -34.25 9.50 13.02
N HIS A 51 -35.40 9.67 13.63
CA HIS A 51 -35.58 9.51 15.06
C HIS A 51 -35.41 8.05 15.47
N GLY A 52 -34.55 7.79 16.45
CA GLY A 52 -34.28 6.44 16.98
C GLY A 52 -33.16 5.70 16.24
N ARG A 53 -32.44 6.33 15.31
CA ARG A 53 -31.20 5.75 14.76
C ARG A 53 -30.03 6.06 15.67
N ASP A 54 -29.37 5.01 16.15
CA ASP A 54 -28.07 5.13 16.80
C ASP A 54 -27.02 5.49 15.74
N LEU A 55 -26.64 6.75 15.73
CA LEU A 55 -25.45 7.18 14.97
C LEU A 55 -24.24 6.88 15.83
N THR A 56 -23.45 5.90 15.43
CA THR A 56 -22.17 5.63 16.09
C THR A 56 -21.30 6.90 15.99
N PRO A 57 -20.89 7.49 17.13
CA PRO A 57 -20.03 8.67 17.10
C PRO A 57 -18.77 8.38 16.29
N SER A 58 -18.30 9.35 15.52
CA SER A 58 -17.00 9.24 14.86
C SER A 58 -15.91 8.99 15.90
N HIS A 59 -15.04 8.00 15.66
CA HIS A 59 -13.85 7.77 16.49
C HIS A 59 -12.84 8.93 16.43
N PHE A 60 -13.06 9.89 15.53
CA PHE A 60 -12.19 11.06 15.28
C PHE A 60 -13.00 12.34 15.36
N PRO A 61 -13.50 12.73 16.56
CA PRO A 61 -14.26 13.97 16.73
C PRO A 61 -13.31 15.16 16.48
N GLY A 62 -13.75 16.08 15.58
CA GLY A 62 -12.96 17.24 15.21
C GLY A 62 -11.89 17.01 14.15
N ASP A 63 -11.81 15.82 13.53
CA ASP A 63 -10.93 15.58 12.39
C ASP A 63 -11.41 16.39 11.18
N VAL A 64 -10.57 17.29 10.71
CA VAL A 64 -10.79 18.13 9.51
C VAL A 64 -10.19 17.53 8.24
N GLY A 65 -9.65 16.32 8.33
CA GLY A 65 -9.04 15.60 7.20
C GLY A 65 -7.60 16.03 6.89
N GLU A 66 -6.97 16.83 7.73
CA GLU A 66 -5.59 17.22 7.57
C GLU A 66 -4.63 16.09 7.94
N ARG A 67 -3.41 16.16 7.39
CA ARG A 67 -2.33 15.25 7.73
C ARG A 67 -1.79 15.56 9.13
N HIS A 68 -1.54 14.51 9.92
CA HIS A 68 -0.87 14.67 11.20
C HIS A 68 0.54 15.24 11.01
N GLU A 69 0.94 16.24 11.81
CA GLU A 69 2.22 16.95 11.66
C GLU A 69 3.43 16.03 11.71
N GLY A 70 3.44 15.05 12.64
CA GLY A 70 4.51 14.06 12.75
C GLY A 70 4.65 13.21 11.49
N VAL A 71 3.52 12.85 10.86
CA VAL A 71 3.50 12.09 9.59
C VAL A 71 4.01 12.95 8.43
N ALA A 72 3.66 14.25 8.40
CA ALA A 72 4.18 15.17 7.38
C ALA A 72 5.71 15.25 7.42
N LYS A 73 6.28 15.47 8.61
CA LYS A 73 7.74 15.51 8.80
C LYS A 73 8.42 14.19 8.41
N ALA A 74 7.80 13.04 8.73
CA ALA A 74 8.36 11.75 8.36
C ALA A 74 8.30 11.49 6.85
N LEU A 75 7.26 11.94 6.16
CA LEU A 75 7.16 11.87 4.71
C LEU A 75 8.22 12.74 4.04
N ASP A 76 8.41 13.96 4.52
CA ASP A 76 9.46 14.89 4.03
C ASP A 76 10.85 14.26 4.20
N ALA A 77 11.13 13.61 5.35
CA ALA A 77 12.38 12.89 5.59
C ALA A 77 12.58 11.71 4.63
N CYS A 78 11.50 10.98 4.29
CA CYS A 78 11.57 9.93 3.26
C CYS A 78 11.90 10.50 1.88
N ASP A 79 11.32 11.65 1.51
CA ASP A 79 11.58 12.31 0.23
C ASP A 79 12.98 12.87 0.14
N ALA A 80 13.52 13.38 1.26
CA ALA A 80 14.90 13.82 1.38
C ALA A 80 15.92 12.66 1.42
N GLY A 81 15.45 11.40 1.51
CA GLY A 81 16.33 10.22 1.64
C GLY A 81 16.93 10.05 3.04
N GLU A 82 16.40 10.74 4.04
CA GLU A 82 16.87 10.69 5.43
C GLU A 82 16.30 9.49 6.21
N ASP A 83 15.24 8.86 5.68
CA ASP A 83 14.65 7.63 6.20
C ASP A 83 14.56 6.55 5.09
N PRO A 84 15.69 6.02 4.63
CA PRO A 84 15.72 5.03 3.54
C PRO A 84 15.04 3.71 3.94
N THR A 85 14.98 3.41 5.22
CA THR A 85 14.31 2.23 5.76
C THR A 85 12.81 2.42 5.94
N ARG A 86 12.34 3.66 6.02
CA ARG A 86 10.96 4.04 6.35
C ARG A 86 10.52 3.66 7.78
N GLU A 87 11.49 3.38 8.65
CA GLU A 87 11.21 3.04 10.06
C GLU A 87 10.56 4.21 10.79
N LYS A 88 11.11 5.43 10.61
CA LYS A 88 10.57 6.66 11.22
C LYS A 88 9.17 6.97 10.68
N LEU A 89 8.93 6.72 9.38
CA LEU A 89 7.61 6.91 8.80
C LEU A 89 6.58 5.94 9.41
N VAL A 90 6.92 4.65 9.53
CA VAL A 90 6.03 3.66 10.14
C VAL A 90 5.77 4.00 11.61
N GLU A 91 6.79 4.44 12.34
CA GLU A 91 6.65 4.89 13.73
C GLU A 91 5.75 6.13 13.86
N ALA A 92 5.90 7.10 12.97
CA ALA A 92 5.06 8.31 12.96
C ALA A 92 3.60 8.03 12.57
N LEU A 93 3.35 7.00 11.78
CA LEU A 93 2.02 6.57 11.37
C LEU A 93 1.29 5.75 12.46
N ALA A 94 2.02 5.12 13.39
CA ALA A 94 1.43 4.27 14.42
C ALA A 94 0.40 5.03 15.26
N GLY A 95 -0.78 4.45 15.43
CA GLY A 95 -1.90 5.06 16.17
C GLY A 95 -2.54 6.28 15.51
N THR A 96 -2.05 6.71 14.33
CA THR A 96 -2.62 7.87 13.65
C THR A 96 -3.84 7.51 12.79
N ARG A 97 -4.69 8.52 12.54
CA ARG A 97 -5.79 8.38 11.60
C ARG A 97 -5.27 8.33 10.17
N VAL A 98 -5.76 7.36 9.43
CA VAL A 98 -5.61 7.25 7.98
C VAL A 98 -7.00 7.20 7.32
N LEU A 99 -7.05 7.46 6.02
CA LEU A 99 -8.27 7.41 5.22
C LEU A 99 -8.16 6.27 4.20
N ILE A 100 -9.16 5.40 4.22
CA ILE A 100 -9.28 4.31 3.25
C ILE A 100 -10.32 4.71 2.22
N PRO A 101 -10.01 4.60 0.91
CA PRO A 101 -10.99 4.87 -0.14
C PRO A 101 -11.99 3.72 -0.23
N ILE A 102 -13.26 4.05 -0.17
CA ILE A 102 -14.35 3.13 -0.48
C ILE A 102 -15.15 3.63 -1.66
N GLN A 103 -15.73 2.72 -2.39
CA GLN A 103 -16.66 3.00 -3.49
C GLN A 103 -17.93 2.19 -3.31
N ALA A 104 -19.07 2.82 -3.59
CA ALA A 104 -20.33 2.11 -3.65
C ALA A 104 -20.37 1.25 -4.92
N ILE A 105 -20.58 -0.05 -4.76
CA ILE A 105 -20.81 -0.98 -5.86
C ILE A 105 -22.31 -1.29 -5.84
N ALA A 106 -23.01 -0.99 -6.96
CA ALA A 106 -24.40 -1.41 -7.11
C ALA A 106 -24.44 -2.94 -7.21
N THR A 107 -25.00 -3.59 -6.22
CA THR A 107 -25.09 -5.06 -6.14
C THR A 107 -26.37 -5.57 -6.82
N GLU A 108 -27.44 -4.79 -6.82
CA GLU A 108 -28.70 -5.10 -7.50
C GLU A 108 -29.32 -3.84 -8.12
N THR A 109 -29.61 -3.90 -9.42
CA THR A 109 -30.48 -2.94 -10.10
C THR A 109 -31.87 -3.53 -10.22
N ALA A 110 -32.84 -3.04 -9.43
CA ALA A 110 -34.23 -3.38 -9.63
C ALA A 110 -34.92 -2.29 -10.45
N THR A 111 -35.67 -2.69 -11.46
CA THR A 111 -36.53 -1.77 -12.20
C THR A 111 -37.82 -1.57 -11.40
N THR A 112 -38.07 -0.35 -10.94
CA THR A 112 -39.31 -0.03 -10.25
C THR A 112 -40.52 -0.15 -11.20
N ALA A 113 -41.71 -0.33 -10.65
CA ALA A 113 -42.97 -0.39 -11.44
C ALA A 113 -43.22 0.86 -12.31
N SER A 114 -42.49 1.94 -12.07
CA SER A 114 -42.49 3.18 -12.85
C SER A 114 -41.40 3.24 -13.93
N GLY A 115 -40.65 2.13 -14.17
CA GLY A 115 -39.60 2.05 -15.18
C GLY A 115 -38.29 2.78 -14.82
N LEU A 116 -38.13 3.23 -13.57
CA LEU A 116 -36.90 3.83 -13.07
C LEU A 116 -35.99 2.74 -12.51
N HIS A 117 -34.72 2.80 -12.87
CA HIS A 117 -33.71 1.97 -12.22
C HIS A 117 -33.45 2.49 -10.82
N ALA A 118 -33.76 1.68 -9.82
CA ALA A 118 -33.39 1.96 -8.43
C ALA A 118 -32.31 1.00 -7.99
N ASP A 119 -31.22 1.54 -7.45
CA ASP A 119 -30.21 0.74 -6.74
C ASP A 119 -30.79 0.33 -5.40
N ASN A 120 -31.26 -0.92 -5.31
CA ASN A 120 -31.90 -1.45 -4.10
C ASN A 120 -30.89 -1.90 -3.04
N ALA A 121 -29.67 -2.21 -3.43
CA ALA A 121 -28.57 -2.51 -2.51
C ALA A 121 -27.27 -2.00 -3.12
N SER A 122 -26.54 -1.22 -2.36
CA SER A 122 -25.16 -0.85 -2.70
C SER A 122 -24.24 -1.31 -1.59
N ASP A 123 -23.36 -2.23 -1.90
CA ASP A 123 -22.29 -2.62 -0.98
C ASP A 123 -21.12 -1.65 -1.08
N MET A 124 -20.59 -1.29 0.09
CA MET A 124 -19.40 -0.44 0.17
C MET A 124 -18.16 -1.34 0.13
N ALA A 125 -17.41 -1.26 -0.95
CA ALA A 125 -16.18 -2.02 -1.10
C ALA A 125 -14.94 -1.14 -0.94
N MET A 126 -13.94 -1.66 -0.25
CA MET A 126 -12.62 -1.06 -0.20
C MET A 126 -11.94 -1.18 -1.56
N LEU A 127 -11.40 -0.07 -2.05
CA LEU A 127 -10.62 -0.07 -3.28
C LEU A 127 -9.28 -0.77 -3.02
N LYS A 128 -8.96 -1.74 -3.85
CA LYS A 128 -7.67 -2.45 -3.84
C LYS A 128 -6.96 -2.24 -5.16
N LEU A 129 -5.64 -2.22 -5.14
CA LEU A 129 -4.80 -2.00 -6.32
C LEU A 129 -3.84 -3.17 -6.50
N GLN A 130 -3.65 -3.56 -7.74
CA GLN A 130 -2.55 -4.43 -8.10
C GLN A 130 -1.35 -3.59 -8.51
N LEU A 131 -0.24 -3.75 -7.79
CA LEU A 131 1.02 -3.11 -8.13
C LEU A 131 1.68 -3.79 -9.34
N ARG A 132 2.65 -3.12 -9.97
CA ARG A 132 3.36 -3.64 -11.15
C ARG A 132 4.10 -4.97 -10.89
N ASP A 133 4.48 -5.23 -9.66
CA ASP A 133 5.12 -6.47 -9.22
C ASP A 133 4.10 -7.60 -8.89
N GLY A 134 2.80 -7.36 -9.16
CA GLY A 134 1.72 -8.31 -8.94
C GLY A 134 1.14 -8.33 -7.52
N HIS A 135 1.74 -7.60 -6.57
CA HIS A 135 1.25 -7.52 -5.20
C HIS A 135 -0.06 -6.74 -5.11
N MET A 136 -1.00 -7.23 -4.29
CA MET A 136 -2.21 -6.49 -3.94
C MET A 136 -1.93 -5.51 -2.82
N ALA A 137 -2.31 -4.25 -3.02
CA ALA A 137 -2.12 -3.17 -2.08
C ALA A 137 -3.46 -2.55 -1.66
N LEU A 138 -3.59 -2.23 -0.38
CA LEU A 138 -4.62 -1.32 0.09
C LEU A 138 -4.09 0.12 0.00
N PRO A 139 -4.73 1.01 -0.79
CA PRO A 139 -4.39 2.43 -0.78
C PRO A 139 -4.80 3.07 0.54
N VAL A 140 -3.90 3.85 1.11
CA VAL A 140 -4.05 4.51 2.40
C VAL A 140 -3.64 5.97 2.25
N PHE A 141 -4.47 6.89 2.73
CA PHE A 141 -4.21 8.32 2.60
C PHE A 141 -4.07 8.98 3.96
N THR A 142 -3.08 9.84 4.10
CA THR A 142 -2.81 10.57 5.34
C THR A 142 -3.62 11.85 5.46
N SER A 143 -4.21 12.33 4.34
CA SER A 143 -5.10 13.49 4.32
C SER A 143 -6.24 13.34 3.31
N ALA A 144 -7.33 14.07 3.54
CA ALA A 144 -8.47 14.14 2.62
C ALA A 144 -8.07 14.77 1.27
N ALA A 145 -7.17 15.74 1.30
CA ALA A 145 -6.65 16.37 0.09
C ALA A 145 -5.90 15.36 -0.80
N ALA A 146 -5.04 14.51 -0.20
CA ALA A 146 -4.32 13.48 -0.95
C ALA A 146 -5.28 12.45 -1.57
N LEU A 147 -6.31 12.02 -0.82
CA LEU A 147 -7.32 11.09 -1.34
C LEU A 147 -8.12 11.71 -2.49
N SER A 148 -8.61 12.95 -2.32
CA SER A 148 -9.40 13.64 -3.35
C SER A 148 -8.60 13.93 -4.62
N ALA A 149 -7.30 14.21 -4.48
CA ALA A 149 -6.41 14.40 -5.64
C ALA A 149 -6.22 13.09 -6.42
N TRP A 150 -6.17 11.95 -5.72
CA TRP A 150 -6.03 10.64 -6.35
C TRP A 150 -7.35 10.15 -6.97
N SER A 151 -8.45 10.24 -6.24
CA SER A 151 -9.78 9.81 -6.69
C SER A 151 -10.88 10.67 -6.09
N PRO A 152 -11.41 11.65 -6.86
CA PRO A 152 -12.50 12.51 -6.40
C PRO A 152 -13.80 11.76 -6.11
N GLU A 153 -14.01 10.60 -6.73
CA GLU A 153 -15.21 9.76 -6.58
C GLU A 153 -15.16 8.86 -5.33
N ALA A 154 -13.96 8.61 -4.80
CA ALA A 154 -13.81 7.75 -3.63
C ALA A 154 -14.25 8.46 -2.36
N ARG A 155 -14.95 7.72 -1.49
CA ARG A 155 -15.35 8.22 -0.17
C ARG A 155 -14.30 7.86 0.87
N PRO A 156 -13.85 8.84 1.68
CA PRO A 156 -12.90 8.56 2.76
C PRO A 156 -13.58 7.86 3.94
N VAL A 157 -13.02 6.75 4.40
CA VAL A 157 -13.36 6.14 5.68
C VAL A 157 -12.19 6.32 6.62
N PRO A 158 -12.33 7.10 7.71
CA PRO A 158 -11.28 7.29 8.69
C PRO A 158 -11.18 6.07 9.60
N MET A 159 -9.95 5.61 9.83
CA MET A 159 -9.64 4.56 10.81
C MET A 159 -8.20 4.73 11.29
N VAL A 160 -7.83 4.10 12.40
CA VAL A 160 -6.43 4.04 12.83
C VAL A 160 -5.64 3.10 11.90
N LEU A 161 -4.34 3.38 11.74
CA LEU A 161 -3.50 2.63 10.81
C LEU A 161 -3.53 1.12 11.08
N GLU A 162 -3.54 0.71 12.34
CA GLU A 162 -3.56 -0.70 12.75
C GLU A 162 -4.83 -1.41 12.24
N GLN A 163 -5.98 -0.77 12.34
CA GLN A 163 -7.25 -1.29 11.80
C GLN A 163 -7.22 -1.35 10.27
N ALA A 164 -6.64 -0.35 9.61
CA ALA A 164 -6.44 -0.36 8.16
C ALA A 164 -5.55 -1.52 7.73
N ALA A 165 -4.48 -1.79 8.47
CA ALA A 165 -3.59 -2.90 8.21
C ALA A 165 -4.27 -4.26 8.42
N GLN A 166 -5.06 -4.42 9.49
CA GLN A 166 -5.87 -5.62 9.74
C GLN A 166 -6.88 -5.86 8.62
N SER A 167 -7.57 -4.80 8.18
CA SER A 167 -8.50 -4.87 7.05
C SER A 167 -7.77 -5.25 5.75
N ALA A 168 -6.59 -4.69 5.50
CA ALA A 168 -5.78 -5.04 4.34
C ALA A 168 -5.41 -6.53 4.32
N VAL A 169 -4.99 -7.08 5.46
CA VAL A 169 -4.67 -8.51 5.59
C VAL A 169 -5.92 -9.38 5.36
N ALA A 170 -7.06 -9.03 5.96
CA ALA A 170 -8.32 -9.74 5.77
C ALA A 170 -8.79 -9.75 4.30
N GLU A 171 -8.53 -8.67 3.58
CA GLU A 171 -8.83 -8.50 2.15
C GLU A 171 -7.77 -9.11 1.20
N GLY A 172 -6.77 -9.82 1.75
CA GLY A 172 -5.73 -10.48 0.97
C GLY A 172 -4.67 -9.53 0.39
N CYS A 173 -4.59 -8.30 0.87
CA CYS A 173 -3.52 -7.38 0.50
C CYS A 173 -2.20 -7.79 1.15
N THR A 174 -1.10 -7.57 0.45
CA THR A 174 0.26 -7.88 0.91
C THR A 174 1.08 -6.63 1.21
N CYS A 175 0.52 -5.45 0.98
CA CYS A 175 1.17 -4.17 1.25
C CYS A 175 0.15 -3.04 1.40
N LEU A 176 0.60 -1.90 1.95
CA LEU A 176 -0.12 -0.64 1.96
C LEU A 176 0.55 0.33 0.98
N ALA A 177 -0.24 1.03 0.18
CA ALA A 177 0.25 2.08 -0.71
C ALA A 177 -0.15 3.44 -0.16
N LEU A 178 0.83 4.23 0.31
CA LEU A 178 0.60 5.51 0.97
C LEU A 178 0.52 6.65 -0.05
N ASP A 179 -0.48 7.51 0.13
CA ASP A 179 -0.66 8.79 -0.56
C ASP A 179 -0.36 8.69 -2.06
N LEU A 180 -1.06 7.81 -2.75
CA LEU A 180 -0.94 7.62 -4.19
C LEU A 180 -1.21 8.93 -4.93
N GLY A 181 -0.45 9.17 -6.00
CA GLY A 181 -0.56 10.41 -6.79
C GLY A 181 0.26 11.57 -6.25
N ARG A 182 1.03 11.37 -5.16
CA ARG A 182 2.04 12.34 -4.72
C ARG A 182 3.18 12.43 -5.73
N ASP A 183 3.88 13.56 -5.72
CA ASP A 183 5.11 13.70 -6.49
C ASP A 183 6.17 12.72 -5.97
N GLY A 184 6.91 12.10 -6.89
CA GLY A 184 7.94 11.11 -6.57
C GLY A 184 7.50 9.65 -6.68
N ALA A 185 8.31 8.75 -6.14
CA ALA A 185 8.02 7.31 -6.16
C ALA A 185 6.91 6.95 -5.16
N PRO A 186 6.01 6.02 -5.51
CA PRO A 186 4.98 5.56 -4.58
C PRO A 186 5.61 4.99 -3.30
N LEU A 187 5.11 5.42 -2.15
CA LEU A 187 5.50 4.85 -0.87
C LEU A 187 4.68 3.58 -0.60
N VAL A 188 5.37 2.45 -0.64
CA VAL A 188 4.75 1.14 -0.39
C VAL A 188 5.34 0.55 0.88
N LEU A 189 4.49 0.32 1.88
CA LEU A 189 4.84 -0.47 3.07
C LEU A 189 4.57 -1.93 2.74
N ARG A 190 5.63 -2.71 2.65
CA ARG A 190 5.58 -4.10 2.23
C ARG A 190 5.05 -5.02 3.35
N ARG A 191 4.93 -6.30 3.05
CA ARG A 191 4.32 -7.31 3.92
C ARG A 191 4.90 -7.33 5.34
N SER A 192 6.21 -7.21 5.50
CA SER A 192 6.88 -7.18 6.82
C SER A 192 6.35 -6.03 7.69
N ALA A 193 6.26 -4.83 7.13
CA ALA A 193 5.69 -3.67 7.80
C ALA A 193 4.19 -3.82 8.02
N LEU A 194 3.43 -4.26 6.99
CA LEU A 194 1.99 -4.49 7.09
C LEU A 194 1.65 -5.43 8.26
N TRP A 195 2.33 -6.57 8.36
CA TRP A 195 2.09 -7.53 9.44
C TRP A 195 2.48 -6.99 10.82
N ALA A 196 3.59 -6.27 10.93
CA ALA A 196 3.98 -5.63 12.19
C ALA A 196 2.93 -4.61 12.64
N ILE A 197 2.45 -3.76 11.73
CA ILE A 197 1.41 -2.76 12.01
C ILE A 197 0.10 -3.44 12.40
N ALA A 198 -0.36 -4.46 11.65
CA ALA A 198 -1.61 -5.16 11.93
C ALA A 198 -1.61 -5.84 13.31
N GLN A 199 -0.44 -6.24 13.80
CA GLN A 199 -0.24 -6.84 15.13
C GLN A 199 0.07 -5.80 16.23
N GLY A 200 0.09 -4.51 15.91
CA GLY A 200 0.45 -3.45 16.86
C GLY A 200 1.90 -3.53 17.33
N ARG A 201 2.77 -4.19 16.59
CA ARG A 201 4.20 -4.32 16.92
C ARG A 201 5.00 -3.19 16.27
N ARG A 202 6.04 -2.75 16.98
CA ARG A 202 7.05 -1.88 16.36
C ARG A 202 7.70 -2.63 15.19
N TRP A 203 7.75 -1.99 14.05
CA TRP A 203 8.46 -2.51 12.90
C TRP A 203 9.87 -1.95 12.83
N CYS A 204 10.82 -2.78 12.46
CA CYS A 204 12.14 -2.38 12.01
C CYS A 204 12.49 -3.09 10.71
N ALA A 205 13.42 -2.54 9.96
CA ALA A 205 13.86 -3.14 8.72
C ALA A 205 14.44 -4.55 8.99
N PRO A 206 14.06 -5.59 8.21
CA PRO A 206 14.42 -6.98 8.53
C PRO A 206 15.93 -7.23 8.69
N TYR A 207 16.77 -6.51 7.96
CA TYR A 207 18.24 -6.63 8.09
C TYR A 207 18.82 -6.00 9.36
N LYS A 208 17.98 -5.40 10.22
CA LYS A 208 18.30 -4.87 11.55
C LYS A 208 17.51 -5.57 12.66
N ASP A 209 16.51 -6.40 12.30
CA ASP A 209 15.67 -7.10 13.26
C ASP A 209 16.46 -8.25 13.89
N SER A 210 16.73 -8.15 15.21
CA SER A 210 17.49 -9.17 15.93
C SER A 210 16.89 -10.57 15.76
N THR A 211 15.56 -10.69 15.73
CA THR A 211 14.88 -11.97 15.51
C THR A 211 15.20 -12.59 14.15
N VAL A 212 15.35 -11.77 13.11
CA VAL A 212 15.76 -12.23 11.77
C VAL A 212 17.25 -12.61 11.78
N LEU A 213 18.07 -11.83 12.46
CA LEU A 213 19.51 -12.13 12.58
C LEU A 213 19.73 -13.44 13.33
N ASP A 214 19.05 -13.63 14.47
CA ASP A 214 19.11 -14.87 15.27
C ASP A 214 18.66 -16.09 14.45
N GLU A 215 17.60 -15.95 13.62
CA GLU A 215 17.11 -17.00 12.74
C GLU A 215 18.13 -17.38 11.65
N VAL A 216 18.85 -16.39 11.11
CA VAL A 216 19.90 -16.63 10.13
C VAL A 216 21.13 -17.28 10.78
N GLU A 217 21.46 -16.91 12.03
CA GLU A 217 22.52 -17.60 12.79
C GLU A 217 22.14 -19.07 13.05
N ALA A 218 20.86 -19.33 13.40
CA ALA A 218 20.36 -20.70 13.55
C ALA A 218 20.44 -21.51 12.23
N LEU A 219 20.16 -20.87 11.10
CA LEU A 219 20.34 -21.48 9.76
C LEU A 219 21.81 -21.91 9.55
N VAL A 220 22.76 -21.02 9.85
CA VAL A 220 24.21 -21.32 9.71
C VAL A 220 24.59 -22.50 10.58
N ALA A 221 24.12 -22.52 11.82
CA ALA A 221 24.39 -23.62 12.75
C ALA A 221 23.77 -24.96 12.33
N ALA A 222 22.62 -24.93 11.64
CA ALA A 222 21.87 -26.13 11.26
C ALA A 222 22.31 -26.77 9.94
N ILE A 223 23.05 -26.04 9.09
CA ILE A 223 23.36 -26.49 7.74
C ILE A 223 24.87 -26.61 7.54
N ASP A 224 25.42 -27.84 7.61
CA ASP A 224 26.80 -28.11 7.27
C ASP A 224 27.15 -27.65 5.86
N GLY A 225 28.28 -26.95 5.72
CA GLY A 225 28.75 -26.34 4.48
C GLY A 225 28.36 -24.84 4.35
N VAL A 226 27.60 -24.29 5.29
CA VAL A 226 27.41 -22.86 5.45
C VAL A 226 28.31 -22.39 6.60
N ASP A 227 29.37 -21.67 6.29
CA ASP A 227 30.36 -21.22 7.27
C ASP A 227 30.04 -19.82 7.88
N GLY A 228 29.08 -19.13 7.29
CA GLY A 228 28.62 -17.83 7.80
C GLY A 228 27.54 -17.22 6.93
N ALA A 229 26.89 -16.20 7.47
CA ALA A 229 25.87 -15.43 6.76
C ALA A 229 25.91 -13.95 7.14
N GLU A 230 25.53 -13.08 6.22
CA GLU A 230 25.38 -11.65 6.42
C GLU A 230 24.01 -11.21 5.88
N VAL A 231 23.24 -10.49 6.69
CA VAL A 231 21.92 -9.96 6.32
C VAL A 231 22.05 -8.48 6.03
N LEU A 232 21.76 -8.09 4.80
CA LEU A 232 21.97 -6.72 4.32
C LEU A 232 20.68 -6.14 3.75
N ALA A 233 20.62 -4.80 3.65
CA ALA A 233 19.62 -4.13 2.86
C ALA A 233 19.76 -4.54 1.38
N GLY A 234 18.70 -5.07 0.79
CA GLY A 234 18.69 -5.43 -0.61
C GLY A 234 18.37 -4.22 -1.51
N GLN A 235 18.88 -4.24 -2.74
CA GLN A 235 18.56 -3.22 -3.74
C GLN A 235 17.26 -3.53 -4.49
N GLU A 236 17.11 -4.75 -4.99
CA GLU A 236 15.94 -5.21 -5.74
C GLU A 236 14.91 -5.92 -4.85
N ARG A 237 15.38 -6.52 -3.77
CA ARG A 237 14.59 -7.20 -2.73
C ARG A 237 14.73 -6.45 -1.42
N GLU A 238 13.87 -6.73 -0.46
CA GLU A 238 13.92 -6.09 0.85
C GLU A 238 15.21 -6.46 1.61
N VAL A 239 15.62 -7.71 1.47
CA VAL A 239 16.81 -8.27 2.13
C VAL A 239 17.72 -8.95 1.12
N GLU A 240 19.02 -8.77 1.26
CA GLU A 240 20.05 -9.59 0.65
C GLU A 240 20.72 -10.45 1.73
N LEU A 241 20.61 -11.77 1.60
CA LEU A 241 21.28 -12.75 2.44
C LEU A 241 22.53 -13.24 1.71
N LYS A 242 23.71 -12.85 2.19
CA LYS A 242 24.98 -13.38 1.70
C LYS A 242 25.37 -14.57 2.52
N LEU A 243 25.57 -15.72 1.87
CA LEU A 243 26.00 -16.97 2.49
C LEU A 243 27.45 -17.23 2.15
N GLY A 244 28.30 -17.32 3.17
CA GLY A 244 29.65 -17.83 3.08
C GLY A 244 29.62 -19.36 3.05
N LEU A 245 30.02 -19.96 1.93
CA LEU A 245 30.05 -21.43 1.80
C LEU A 245 31.48 -21.96 1.86
N THR A 246 31.61 -23.17 2.36
CA THR A 246 32.87 -23.94 2.34
C THR A 246 33.41 -23.99 0.90
N PRO A 247 34.67 -23.62 0.66
CA PRO A 247 35.27 -23.64 -0.68
C PRO A 247 35.51 -25.07 -1.19
N GLY A 248 35.40 -25.22 -2.52
CA GLY A 248 35.71 -26.49 -3.18
C GLY A 248 34.52 -27.43 -3.42
N LEU A 249 33.28 -26.94 -3.20
CA LEU A 249 32.06 -27.69 -3.52
C LEU A 249 31.93 -27.87 -5.03
N GLU A 250 31.61 -29.09 -5.47
CA GLU A 250 31.18 -29.34 -6.83
C GLU A 250 29.74 -28.79 -7.08
N GLN A 251 29.36 -28.62 -8.35
CA GLN A 251 28.06 -28.05 -8.71
C GLN A 251 26.87 -28.80 -8.08
N ALA A 252 26.94 -30.14 -8.07
CA ALA A 252 25.88 -30.98 -7.49
C ALA A 252 25.77 -30.79 -5.96
N GLU A 253 26.90 -30.65 -5.27
CA GLU A 253 26.95 -30.40 -3.83
C GLU A 253 26.41 -29.00 -3.48
N LEU A 254 26.79 -28.00 -4.29
CA LEU A 254 26.26 -26.65 -4.16
C LEU A 254 24.73 -26.61 -4.34
N ASP A 255 24.23 -27.29 -5.37
CA ASP A 255 22.78 -27.33 -5.64
C ASP A 255 22.01 -28.02 -4.50
N ALA A 256 22.54 -29.10 -3.96
CA ALA A 256 21.99 -29.82 -2.81
C ALA A 256 22.00 -28.93 -1.53
N LEU A 257 23.11 -28.24 -1.29
CA LEU A 257 23.24 -27.30 -0.17
C LEU A 257 22.24 -26.15 -0.28
N MET A 258 22.14 -25.55 -1.46
CA MET A 258 21.18 -24.47 -1.70
C MET A 258 19.72 -24.92 -1.60
N ALA A 259 19.42 -26.18 -1.95
CA ALA A 259 18.09 -26.75 -1.73
C ALA A 259 17.76 -26.84 -0.23
N ARG A 260 18.72 -27.27 0.61
CA ARG A 260 18.57 -27.32 2.08
C ARG A 260 18.34 -25.92 2.66
N VAL A 261 19.13 -24.94 2.24
CA VAL A 261 18.98 -23.53 2.65
C VAL A 261 17.59 -23.01 2.28
N ARG A 262 17.13 -23.20 1.04
CA ARG A 262 15.81 -22.77 0.60
C ARG A 262 14.69 -23.44 1.40
N THR A 263 14.84 -24.72 1.69
CA THR A 263 13.88 -25.48 2.50
C THR A 263 13.81 -24.91 3.93
N TYR A 264 14.95 -24.65 4.55
CA TYR A 264 15.01 -24.05 5.89
C TYR A 264 14.26 -22.70 5.92
N LEU A 265 14.64 -21.80 5.01
CA LEU A 265 14.03 -20.45 4.92
C LEU A 265 12.53 -20.50 4.62
N ALA A 266 12.08 -21.46 3.80
CA ALA A 266 10.66 -21.63 3.46
C ALA A 266 9.82 -22.12 4.64
N HIS A 267 10.41 -22.86 5.59
CA HIS A 267 9.72 -23.35 6.79
C HIS A 267 9.86 -22.41 7.98
N SER A 268 10.73 -21.41 7.91
CA SER A 268 10.89 -20.44 9.00
C SER A 268 9.70 -19.48 9.08
N GLN A 269 8.98 -19.53 10.20
CA GLN A 269 7.91 -18.60 10.48
C GLN A 269 8.44 -17.17 10.63
N VAL A 270 9.63 -17.00 11.22
CA VAL A 270 10.28 -15.68 11.37
C VAL A 270 10.50 -15.04 10.01
N ILE A 271 11.09 -15.78 9.06
CA ILE A 271 11.31 -15.26 7.71
C ILE A 271 9.98 -15.00 7.00
N ALA A 272 9.01 -15.89 7.13
CA ALA A 272 7.70 -15.73 6.53
C ALA A 272 6.95 -14.48 7.00
N GLU A 273 7.05 -14.14 8.29
CA GLU A 273 6.36 -12.98 8.86
C GLU A 273 7.12 -11.67 8.70
N ARG A 274 8.45 -11.70 8.82
CA ARG A 274 9.29 -10.50 8.98
C ARG A 274 10.04 -10.08 7.72
N VAL A 275 10.11 -10.93 6.70
CA VAL A 275 10.82 -10.64 5.45
C VAL A 275 9.85 -10.72 4.27
N SER A 276 9.66 -9.61 3.55
CA SER A 276 8.74 -9.57 2.40
C SER A 276 9.35 -10.19 1.15
N SER A 277 10.64 -10.01 0.96
CA SER A 277 11.37 -10.57 -0.19
C SER A 277 12.85 -10.70 0.12
N LEU A 278 13.45 -11.81 -0.33
CA LEU A 278 14.82 -12.18 -0.05
C LEU A 278 15.56 -12.51 -1.35
N LYS A 279 16.80 -12.02 -1.47
CA LYS A 279 17.79 -12.45 -2.46
C LYS A 279 18.89 -13.20 -1.73
N ILE A 280 19.26 -14.37 -2.23
CA ILE A 280 20.40 -15.13 -1.70
C ILE A 280 21.58 -14.92 -2.63
N THR A 281 22.71 -14.50 -2.08
CA THR A 281 23.99 -14.36 -2.78
C THR A 281 25.01 -15.28 -2.11
N VAL A 282 25.67 -16.10 -2.91
CA VAL A 282 26.71 -17.03 -2.41
C VAL A 282 28.08 -16.39 -2.58
N VAL A 283 28.87 -16.44 -1.54
CA VAL A 283 30.29 -15.99 -1.55
C VAL A 283 31.17 -17.06 -0.93
N PRO A 284 32.44 -17.14 -1.32
CA PRO A 284 33.39 -18.01 -0.62
C PRO A 284 33.51 -17.57 0.85
N ALA A 285 33.50 -18.53 1.79
CA ALA A 285 33.72 -18.20 3.19
C ALA A 285 35.09 -17.49 3.34
N ARG A 286 35.08 -16.36 4.04
CA ARG A 286 36.33 -15.69 4.42
C ARG A 286 36.93 -16.47 5.58
N ARG A 287 38.15 -16.98 5.39
CA ARG A 287 38.97 -17.57 6.45
C ARG A 287 39.40 -16.53 7.46
#